data_bac781598ba7622ce9bfacb07b76d0a0
#
_entry.id   bac781598ba7622ce9bfacb07b76d0a0
#
_cell.length_a   1.000
_cell.length_b   1.000
_cell.length_c   1.000
_cell.angle_alpha   90.00
_cell.angle_beta   90.00
_cell.angle_gamma   90.00
#
_symmetry.space_group_name_H-M   'P 1'
#
loop_
_entity.id
_entity.type
_entity.pdbx_description
1 polymer ?
#
loop_
_entity_poly.entity_id
_entity_poly.type
_entity_poly.pdbx_seq_one_letter_code
_entity_poly.pdbx_strand_id
1 'polypeptide(L)'
;MGIDKTWPARFLIRLQELGGGSKFVNGSPIVDYIRMVKDEKEQELMRESSRLNDIAMEKLIPWVAKGLTEKELNQKIRDIYKELGCEDVSFDPITAYAKGAADPHHVTDDSKGKRGDCVILDIGGFKDNYASDMTRTVFIGEVSDRAKEIYDIVVEANRRGIEAAKPGNRMCDVDLAARNYIEEKGYGKYFTHRTGHSIGLEDHEFGDVSSVNEDIIQVGQCFSVEPGIYLPDEGIGVRIEDLVIITEDGCEVLNHFTKDLIVVPEE
;
A
#
# COMPACT_ATOMS: atom_id res chain seq x y z
N MET A 1 -34.01 8.19 0.25
CA MET A 1 -33.38 7.11 -0.53
C MET A 1 -31.88 7.32 -0.47
N GLY A 2 -31.09 6.34 0.01
CA GLY A 2 -29.64 6.37 -0.01
C GLY A 2 -29.14 6.08 -1.42
N ILE A 3 -28.14 6.85 -1.87
CA ILE A 3 -27.49 6.67 -3.18
C ILE A 3 -26.00 6.42 -2.89
N ASP A 4 -25.45 5.43 -3.58
CA ASP A 4 -24.03 5.12 -3.50
C ASP A 4 -23.17 6.19 -4.17
N LYS A 5 -21.99 6.50 -3.61
CA LYS A 5 -21.05 7.51 -4.10
C LYS A 5 -20.53 7.22 -5.51
N THR A 6 -20.48 5.95 -5.90
CA THR A 6 -19.96 5.51 -7.21
C THR A 6 -21.08 5.38 -8.27
N TRP A 7 -22.36 5.54 -7.86
CA TRP A 7 -23.48 5.35 -8.77
C TRP A 7 -23.50 6.46 -9.84
N PRO A 8 -23.60 6.12 -11.15
CA PRO A 8 -23.52 7.12 -12.21
C PRO A 8 -24.58 8.19 -12.08
N ALA A 9 -24.17 9.46 -12.08
CA ALA A 9 -25.03 10.64 -11.89
C ALA A 9 -26.25 10.64 -12.85
N ARG A 10 -26.11 10.10 -14.06
CA ARG A 10 -27.21 9.98 -15.05
C ARG A 10 -28.44 9.25 -14.50
N PHE A 11 -28.25 8.26 -13.64
CA PHE A 11 -29.37 7.53 -13.03
C PHE A 11 -30.03 8.35 -11.92
N LEU A 12 -29.25 9.06 -11.12
CA LEU A 12 -29.77 9.94 -10.08
C LEU A 12 -30.57 11.09 -10.69
N ILE A 13 -30.06 11.73 -11.75
CA ILE A 13 -30.77 12.79 -12.50
C ILE A 13 -32.10 12.26 -13.00
N ARG A 14 -32.13 11.06 -13.60
CA ARG A 14 -33.36 10.47 -14.09
C ARG A 14 -34.36 10.16 -12.98
N LEU A 15 -33.91 9.71 -11.82
CA LEU A 15 -34.77 9.50 -10.66
C LEU A 15 -35.36 10.83 -10.13
N GLN A 16 -34.59 11.91 -10.14
CA GLN A 16 -35.07 13.24 -9.76
C GLN A 16 -36.12 13.77 -10.75
N GLU A 17 -35.94 13.59 -12.07
CA GLU A 17 -36.92 13.96 -13.11
C GLU A 17 -38.23 13.19 -12.99
N LEU A 18 -38.20 11.92 -12.59
CA LEU A 18 -39.39 11.10 -12.37
C LEU A 18 -40.21 11.57 -11.16
N GLY A 19 -39.67 12.42 -10.34
CA GLY A 19 -40.35 13.02 -9.20
C GLY A 19 -40.52 12.06 -8.03
N GLY A 20 -41.68 11.86 -7.56
CA GLY A 20 -42.00 10.92 -6.48
C GLY A 20 -41.75 11.46 -5.08
N GLY A 21 -41.33 12.72 -4.90
CA GLY A 21 -41.14 13.39 -3.61
C GLY A 21 -40.05 12.79 -2.72
N SER A 22 -39.19 11.91 -3.27
CA SER A 22 -38.11 11.28 -2.51
C SER A 22 -36.97 12.27 -2.24
N LYS A 23 -36.49 12.28 -0.99
CA LYS A 23 -35.23 12.94 -0.64
C LYS A 23 -34.08 11.95 -0.89
N PHE A 24 -33.09 12.39 -1.67
CA PHE A 24 -31.88 11.62 -1.92
C PHE A 24 -30.77 12.07 -0.97
N VAL A 25 -30.03 11.12 -0.41
CA VAL A 25 -28.91 11.33 0.50
C VAL A 25 -27.77 10.39 0.12
N ASN A 26 -26.54 10.74 0.45
CA ASN A 26 -25.41 9.82 0.33
C ASN A 26 -25.62 8.64 1.29
N GLY A 27 -25.75 7.43 0.76
CA GLY A 27 -25.93 6.19 1.51
C GLY A 27 -24.62 5.41 1.73
N SER A 28 -23.56 5.75 1.02
CA SER A 28 -22.28 5.02 1.07
C SER A 28 -21.68 4.91 2.46
N PRO A 29 -21.72 5.93 3.34
CA PRO A 29 -21.11 5.82 4.67
C PRO A 29 -21.61 4.63 5.48
N ILE A 30 -22.86 4.20 5.29
CA ILE A 30 -23.43 3.04 6.00
C ILE A 30 -22.65 1.77 5.61
N VAL A 31 -22.42 1.57 4.33
CA VAL A 31 -21.68 0.41 3.81
C VAL A 31 -20.18 0.55 4.08
N ASP A 32 -19.63 1.74 3.89
CA ASP A 32 -18.22 2.04 4.10
C ASP A 32 -17.79 1.71 5.54
N TYR A 33 -18.56 2.14 6.56
CA TYR A 33 -18.27 1.83 7.97
C TYR A 33 -18.42 0.35 8.32
N ILE A 34 -19.36 -0.37 7.69
CA ILE A 34 -19.52 -1.82 7.89
C ILE A 34 -18.30 -2.56 7.33
N ARG A 35 -17.84 -2.19 6.11
CA ARG A 35 -16.68 -2.82 5.45
C ARG A 35 -15.37 -2.54 6.16
N MET A 36 -15.26 -1.40 6.84
CA MET A 36 -14.02 -0.97 7.48
C MET A 36 -13.59 -1.93 8.60
N VAL A 37 -14.54 -2.51 9.35
CA VAL A 37 -14.29 -3.46 10.44
C VAL A 37 -14.52 -4.87 9.94
N LYS A 38 -13.45 -5.66 9.82
CA LYS A 38 -13.46 -7.03 9.32
C LYS A 38 -13.86 -8.00 10.44
N ASP A 39 -14.83 -8.86 10.16
CA ASP A 39 -15.15 -9.97 11.06
C ASP A 39 -14.03 -11.05 11.05
N GLU A 40 -14.15 -12.08 11.89
CA GLU A 40 -13.13 -13.12 12.04
C GLU A 40 -12.82 -13.83 10.70
N LYS A 41 -13.88 -14.11 9.90
CA LYS A 41 -13.74 -14.79 8.63
C LYS A 41 -13.07 -13.87 7.59
N GLU A 42 -13.44 -12.60 7.54
CA GLU A 42 -12.82 -11.60 6.67
C GLU A 42 -11.34 -11.41 7.02
N GLN A 43 -11.01 -11.38 8.32
CA GLN A 43 -9.62 -11.31 8.78
C GLN A 43 -8.80 -12.55 8.34
N GLU A 44 -9.38 -13.75 8.37
CA GLU A 44 -8.73 -14.96 7.85
C GLU A 44 -8.44 -14.84 6.34
N LEU A 45 -9.39 -14.29 5.56
CA LEU A 45 -9.21 -14.07 4.12
C LEU A 45 -8.12 -13.02 3.85
N MET A 46 -8.06 -11.94 4.64
CA MET A 46 -6.97 -10.95 4.56
C MET A 46 -5.60 -11.56 4.87
N ARG A 47 -5.51 -12.41 5.91
CA ARG A 47 -4.26 -13.13 6.22
C ARG A 47 -3.81 -14.03 5.08
N GLU A 48 -4.73 -14.78 4.48
CA GLU A 48 -4.40 -15.67 3.35
C GLU A 48 -3.97 -14.89 2.12
N SER A 49 -4.66 -13.80 1.77
CA SER A 49 -4.26 -12.94 0.65
C SER A 49 -2.86 -12.34 0.88
N SER A 50 -2.58 -11.82 2.09
CA SER A 50 -1.26 -11.27 2.45
C SER A 50 -0.17 -12.35 2.48
N ARG A 51 -0.47 -13.57 2.92
CA ARG A 51 0.47 -14.70 2.86
C ARG A 51 0.88 -15.04 1.42
N LEU A 52 -0.07 -15.01 0.49
CA LEU A 52 0.23 -15.22 -0.93
C LEU A 52 1.04 -14.07 -1.50
N ASN A 53 0.81 -12.85 -1.03
CA ASN A 53 1.59 -11.69 -1.40
C ASN A 53 3.07 -11.80 -0.96
N ASP A 54 3.33 -12.29 0.26
CA ASP A 54 4.70 -12.59 0.72
C ASP A 54 5.41 -13.58 -0.22
N ILE A 55 4.72 -14.66 -0.61
CA ILE A 55 5.26 -15.66 -1.55
C ILE A 55 5.47 -15.04 -2.94
N ALA A 56 4.58 -14.16 -3.37
CA ALA A 56 4.72 -13.46 -4.65
C ALA A 56 5.97 -12.57 -4.65
N MET A 57 6.22 -11.83 -3.57
CA MET A 57 7.43 -11.01 -3.42
C MET A 57 8.70 -11.87 -3.43
N GLU A 58 8.72 -12.99 -2.70
CA GLU A 58 9.86 -13.92 -2.70
C GLU A 58 10.19 -14.44 -4.11
N LYS A 59 9.16 -14.81 -4.88
CA LYS A 59 9.31 -15.27 -6.27
C LYS A 59 9.73 -14.14 -7.23
N LEU A 60 9.39 -12.89 -6.93
CA LEU A 60 9.66 -11.73 -7.77
C LEU A 60 11.10 -11.24 -7.67
N ILE A 61 11.68 -11.20 -6.46
CA ILE A 61 13.02 -10.66 -6.19
C ILE A 61 14.09 -11.15 -7.18
N PRO A 62 14.19 -12.45 -7.52
CA PRO A 62 15.20 -12.93 -8.47
C PRO A 62 15.08 -12.36 -9.90
N TRP A 63 13.95 -11.77 -10.25
CA TRP A 63 13.71 -11.21 -11.58
C TRP A 63 14.15 -9.75 -11.73
N VAL A 64 14.32 -9.04 -10.59
CA VAL A 64 14.63 -7.59 -10.57
C VAL A 64 15.90 -7.25 -11.32
N ALA A 65 16.94 -8.07 -11.21
CA ALA A 65 18.24 -7.83 -11.85
C ALA A 65 18.43 -8.56 -13.20
N LYS A 66 17.36 -9.13 -13.77
CA LYS A 66 17.42 -9.88 -15.06
C LYS A 66 17.36 -8.98 -16.31
N GLY A 67 17.44 -7.66 -16.15
CA GLY A 67 17.39 -6.72 -17.27
C GLY A 67 16.02 -6.59 -17.93
N LEU A 68 14.96 -6.95 -17.22
CA LEU A 68 13.57 -6.72 -17.63
C LEU A 68 13.23 -5.23 -17.55
N THR A 69 12.33 -4.79 -18.42
CA THR A 69 11.67 -3.50 -18.27
C THR A 69 10.67 -3.55 -17.13
N GLU A 70 10.25 -2.39 -16.62
CA GLU A 70 9.20 -2.30 -15.61
C GLU A 70 7.91 -3.01 -16.07
N LYS A 71 7.51 -2.83 -17.35
CA LYS A 71 6.33 -3.50 -17.92
C LYS A 71 6.50 -5.03 -17.99
N GLU A 72 7.68 -5.51 -18.35
CA GLU A 72 7.97 -6.95 -18.37
C GLU A 72 7.94 -7.52 -16.95
N LEU A 73 8.45 -6.77 -15.96
CA LEU A 73 8.41 -7.17 -14.57
C LEU A 73 6.97 -7.16 -14.02
N ASN A 74 6.15 -6.16 -14.37
CA ASN A 74 4.73 -6.15 -14.04
C ASN A 74 3.97 -7.33 -14.65
N GLN A 75 4.29 -7.73 -15.86
CA GLN A 75 3.71 -8.95 -16.44
C GLN A 75 4.13 -10.19 -15.65
N LYS A 76 5.38 -10.25 -15.20
CA LYS A 76 5.88 -11.34 -14.35
C LYS A 76 5.15 -11.42 -13.01
N ILE A 77 4.81 -10.28 -12.41
CA ILE A 77 4.00 -10.20 -11.18
C ILE A 77 2.63 -10.85 -11.42
N ARG A 78 1.94 -10.49 -12.50
CA ARG A 78 0.64 -11.07 -12.85
C ARG A 78 0.71 -12.58 -13.06
N ASP A 79 1.77 -13.06 -13.72
CA ASP A 79 1.99 -14.49 -13.92
C ASP A 79 2.22 -15.21 -12.60
N ILE A 80 2.97 -14.61 -11.65
CA ILE A 80 3.20 -15.16 -10.32
C ILE A 80 1.88 -15.26 -9.53
N TYR A 81 1.05 -14.22 -9.49
CA TYR A 81 -0.25 -14.28 -8.80
C TYR A 81 -1.16 -15.36 -9.39
N LYS A 82 -1.19 -15.48 -10.71
CA LYS A 82 -1.93 -16.54 -11.40
C LYS A 82 -1.42 -17.95 -11.03
N GLU A 83 -0.10 -18.13 -10.94
CA GLU A 83 0.50 -19.40 -10.48
C GLU A 83 0.12 -19.73 -9.03
N LEU A 84 -0.04 -18.71 -8.19
CA LEU A 84 -0.45 -18.84 -6.79
C LEU A 84 -1.96 -19.06 -6.62
N GLY A 85 -2.73 -19.01 -7.71
CA GLY A 85 -4.19 -19.22 -7.69
C GLY A 85 -4.97 -18.01 -7.16
N CYS A 86 -4.41 -16.81 -7.30
CA CYS A 86 -5.13 -15.57 -7.12
C CYS A 86 -6.05 -15.28 -8.31
N GLU A 87 -7.15 -14.57 -8.08
CA GLU A 87 -8.11 -14.21 -9.13
C GLU A 87 -7.53 -13.19 -10.12
N ASP A 88 -6.84 -12.17 -9.58
CA ASP A 88 -6.15 -11.11 -10.33
C ASP A 88 -5.17 -10.38 -9.39
N VAL A 89 -4.46 -9.37 -9.90
CA VAL A 89 -3.81 -8.35 -9.08
C VAL A 89 -4.85 -7.43 -8.45
N SER A 90 -4.60 -6.91 -7.25
CA SER A 90 -5.53 -5.99 -6.55
C SER A 90 -5.51 -4.59 -7.16
N PHE A 91 -4.38 -4.20 -7.73
CA PHE A 91 -4.17 -2.97 -8.50
C PHE A 91 -3.13 -3.22 -9.59
N ASP A 92 -2.91 -2.25 -10.47
CA ASP A 92 -1.80 -2.29 -11.42
C ASP A 92 -0.47 -2.23 -10.65
N PRO A 93 0.37 -3.29 -10.65
CA PRO A 93 1.60 -3.31 -9.88
C PRO A 93 2.52 -2.14 -10.24
N ILE A 94 3.16 -1.56 -9.25
CA ILE A 94 4.15 -0.50 -9.46
C ILE A 94 5.54 -1.12 -9.32
N THR A 95 6.24 -1.24 -10.44
CA THR A 95 7.68 -1.50 -10.44
C THR A 95 8.36 -0.25 -10.96
N ALA A 96 9.29 0.29 -10.18
CA ALA A 96 9.90 1.55 -10.51
C ALA A 96 11.41 1.52 -10.22
N TYR A 97 12.23 1.82 -11.22
CA TYR A 97 13.68 1.88 -11.11
C TYR A 97 14.17 3.33 -10.91
N ALA A 98 15.11 3.53 -10.01
CA ALA A 98 15.86 4.78 -9.83
C ALA A 98 14.98 6.04 -9.87
N LYS A 99 15.00 6.81 -10.97
CA LYS A 99 14.19 8.03 -11.11
C LYS A 99 12.70 7.76 -11.03
N GLY A 100 12.23 6.62 -11.55
CA GLY A 100 10.85 6.17 -11.41
C GLY A 100 10.54 5.90 -9.93
N ALA A 101 11.42 5.21 -9.22
CA ALA A 101 11.26 4.97 -7.79
C ALA A 101 11.24 6.28 -6.97
N ALA A 102 11.92 7.34 -7.42
CA ALA A 102 11.93 8.65 -6.78
C ALA A 102 10.68 9.52 -7.07
N ASP A 103 9.71 9.00 -7.82
CA ASP A 103 8.43 9.62 -8.11
C ASP A 103 7.28 8.77 -7.55
N PRO A 104 6.57 9.22 -6.48
CA PRO A 104 5.47 8.46 -5.89
C PRO A 104 4.27 8.27 -6.84
N HIS A 105 4.22 9.02 -7.95
CA HIS A 105 3.18 8.92 -8.98
C HIS A 105 3.69 8.29 -10.28
N HIS A 106 4.84 7.61 -10.23
CA HIS A 106 5.43 6.98 -11.40
C HIS A 106 4.45 6.04 -12.11
N VAL A 107 4.40 6.17 -13.42
CA VAL A 107 3.66 5.25 -14.28
C VAL A 107 4.66 4.31 -14.92
N THR A 108 4.49 3.02 -14.68
CA THR A 108 5.30 1.94 -15.22
C THR A 108 5.58 2.12 -16.71
N ASP A 109 6.84 2.12 -17.11
CA ASP A 109 7.30 2.35 -18.47
C ASP A 109 8.27 1.26 -18.99
N ASP A 110 9.08 1.57 -19.99
CA ASP A 110 10.06 0.64 -20.56
C ASP A 110 11.48 0.81 -19.96
N SER A 111 11.58 1.50 -18.83
CA SER A 111 12.84 1.66 -18.09
C SER A 111 13.37 0.33 -17.58
N LYS A 112 14.71 0.23 -17.49
CA LYS A 112 15.42 -0.95 -16.99
C LYS A 112 16.34 -0.56 -15.85
N GLY A 113 16.39 -1.43 -14.85
CA GLY A 113 17.28 -1.27 -13.72
C GLY A 113 18.74 -1.45 -14.08
N LYS A 114 19.60 -0.74 -13.35
CA LYS A 114 21.05 -0.77 -13.47
C LYS A 114 21.67 -0.94 -12.09
N ARG A 115 22.92 -1.35 -12.07
CA ARG A 115 23.72 -1.42 -10.83
C ARG A 115 23.65 -0.10 -10.05
N GLY A 116 23.36 -0.21 -8.76
CA GLY A 116 23.19 0.90 -7.83
C GLY A 116 21.77 1.49 -7.77
N ASP A 117 20.86 1.09 -8.66
CA ASP A 117 19.50 1.59 -8.65
C ASP A 117 18.71 1.01 -7.47
N CYS A 118 17.90 1.86 -6.83
CA CYS A 118 16.81 1.42 -5.99
C CYS A 118 15.63 0.97 -6.88
N VAL A 119 14.89 -0.01 -6.40
CA VAL A 119 13.71 -0.55 -7.10
C VAL A 119 12.58 -0.63 -6.11
N ILE A 120 11.52 0.13 -6.32
CA ILE A 120 10.26 -0.03 -5.62
C ILE A 120 9.47 -1.14 -6.31
N LEU A 121 9.02 -2.10 -5.50
CA LEU A 121 8.14 -3.19 -5.87
C LEU A 121 6.89 -3.06 -5.00
N ASP A 122 5.81 -2.58 -5.59
CA ASP A 122 4.52 -2.40 -4.94
C ASP A 122 3.52 -3.33 -5.61
N ILE A 123 3.11 -4.36 -4.88
CA ILE A 123 2.38 -5.49 -5.42
C ILE A 123 1.25 -5.94 -4.50
N GLY A 124 0.16 -6.34 -5.11
CA GLY A 124 -0.98 -6.91 -4.42
C GLY A 124 -1.79 -7.84 -5.31
N GLY A 125 -2.53 -8.76 -4.70
CA GLY A 125 -3.39 -9.70 -5.41
C GLY A 125 -4.71 -9.92 -4.69
N PHE A 126 -5.72 -10.37 -5.44
CA PHE A 126 -6.98 -10.82 -4.88
C PHE A 126 -6.96 -12.31 -4.61
N LYS A 127 -7.34 -12.70 -3.41
CA LYS A 127 -7.63 -14.08 -3.04
C LYS A 127 -8.97 -14.16 -2.31
N ASP A 128 -9.86 -14.99 -2.85
CA ASP A 128 -11.24 -15.13 -2.36
C ASP A 128 -11.95 -13.76 -2.21
N ASN A 129 -11.73 -12.86 -3.20
CA ASN A 129 -12.19 -11.49 -3.30
C ASN A 129 -11.59 -10.50 -2.27
N TYR A 130 -10.60 -10.88 -1.46
CA TYR A 130 -9.92 -9.96 -0.56
C TYR A 130 -8.57 -9.55 -1.14
N ALA A 131 -8.33 -8.23 -1.12
CA ALA A 131 -7.09 -7.63 -1.62
C ALA A 131 -5.96 -7.83 -0.64
N SER A 132 -4.75 -7.97 -1.16
CA SER A 132 -3.50 -7.75 -0.42
C SER A 132 -2.74 -6.58 -1.02
N ASP A 133 -1.83 -6.03 -0.24
CA ASP A 133 -0.96 -4.92 -0.61
C ASP A 133 0.37 -5.00 0.14
N MET A 134 1.46 -4.74 -0.54
CA MET A 134 2.79 -4.69 0.07
C MET A 134 3.79 -3.99 -0.83
N THR A 135 4.49 -3.01 -0.29
CA THR A 135 5.66 -2.42 -0.94
C THR A 135 6.95 -2.85 -0.27
N ARG A 136 7.94 -3.23 -1.09
CA ARG A 136 9.33 -3.38 -0.69
C ARG A 136 10.24 -2.60 -1.65
N THR A 137 11.31 -2.04 -1.11
CA THR A 137 12.38 -1.44 -1.90
C THR A 137 13.62 -2.32 -1.82
N VAL A 138 14.19 -2.65 -2.98
CA VAL A 138 15.42 -3.43 -3.12
C VAL A 138 16.45 -2.67 -3.96
N PHE A 139 17.68 -3.16 -4.00
CA PHE A 139 18.78 -2.52 -4.75
C PHE A 139 19.42 -3.52 -5.70
N ILE A 140 19.92 -3.06 -6.85
CA ILE A 140 20.61 -3.89 -7.84
C ILE A 140 22.13 -3.80 -7.66
N GLY A 141 22.78 -4.93 -7.42
CA GLY A 141 24.22 -5.09 -7.38
C GLY A 141 24.94 -4.40 -6.22
N GLU A 142 24.56 -3.20 -5.87
CA GLU A 142 25.12 -2.43 -4.73
C GLU A 142 24.13 -1.41 -4.18
N VAL A 143 24.39 -0.92 -2.98
CA VAL A 143 23.66 0.17 -2.35
C VAL A 143 24.64 1.23 -1.87
N SER A 144 24.35 2.51 -2.15
CA SER A 144 25.14 3.62 -1.62
C SER A 144 24.83 3.87 -0.15
N ASP A 145 25.77 4.44 0.61
CA ASP A 145 25.54 4.84 2.01
C ASP A 145 24.35 5.78 2.12
N ARG A 146 24.16 6.65 1.11
CA ARG A 146 23.03 7.57 1.04
C ARG A 146 21.69 6.86 0.90
N ALA A 147 21.59 5.91 -0.02
CA ALA A 147 20.37 5.13 -0.22
C ALA A 147 20.06 4.26 0.99
N LYS A 148 21.10 3.70 1.63
CA LYS A 148 20.96 2.94 2.87
C LYS A 148 20.44 3.81 4.02
N GLU A 149 20.96 5.03 4.18
CA GLU A 149 20.46 6.00 5.19
C GLU A 149 18.96 6.23 5.02
N ILE A 150 18.49 6.51 3.77
CA ILE A 150 17.08 6.73 3.47
C ILE A 150 16.26 5.48 3.77
N TYR A 151 16.77 4.30 3.38
CA TYR A 151 16.11 3.03 3.65
C TYR A 151 15.89 2.81 5.15
N ASP A 152 16.92 2.97 5.95
CA ASP A 152 16.87 2.77 7.41
C ASP A 152 15.87 3.74 8.07
N ILE A 153 15.77 4.98 7.56
CA ILE A 153 14.78 5.97 8.05
C ILE A 153 13.34 5.51 7.71
N VAL A 154 13.09 5.02 6.50
CA VAL A 154 11.75 4.60 6.09
C VAL A 154 11.31 3.34 6.84
N VAL A 155 12.21 2.37 7.05
CA VAL A 155 11.93 1.17 7.86
C VAL A 155 11.56 1.55 9.30
N GLU A 156 12.29 2.48 9.92
CA GLU A 156 11.97 2.95 11.27
C GLU A 156 10.67 3.76 11.31
N ALA A 157 10.36 4.54 10.27
CA ALA A 157 9.09 5.25 10.16
C ALA A 157 7.91 4.28 10.06
N ASN A 158 8.01 3.22 9.23
CA ASN A 158 7.00 2.16 9.14
C ASN A 158 6.81 1.47 10.50
N ARG A 159 7.89 1.11 11.20
CA ARG A 159 7.82 0.52 12.55
C ARG A 159 7.05 1.40 13.53
N ARG A 160 7.32 2.72 13.53
CA ARG A 160 6.64 3.68 14.42
C ARG A 160 5.17 3.85 14.08
N GLY A 161 4.83 3.88 12.78
CA GLY A 161 3.43 3.88 12.34
C GLY A 161 2.69 2.64 12.83
N ILE A 162 3.27 1.45 12.65
CA ILE A 162 2.71 0.18 13.13
C ILE A 162 2.54 0.18 14.66
N GLU A 163 3.51 0.68 15.41
CA GLU A 163 3.40 0.78 16.87
C GLU A 163 2.28 1.72 17.35
N ALA A 164 1.94 2.72 16.55
CA ALA A 164 0.83 3.63 16.82
C ALA A 164 -0.53 3.07 16.40
N ALA A 165 -0.58 2.02 15.58
CA ALA A 165 -1.78 1.35 15.11
C ALA A 165 -2.41 0.50 16.23
N LYS A 166 -3.17 1.16 17.11
CA LYS A 166 -3.78 0.55 18.31
C LYS A 166 -5.22 1.00 18.46
N PRO A 167 -6.11 0.15 19.03
CA PRO A 167 -7.48 0.56 19.30
C PRO A 167 -7.51 1.76 20.23
N GLY A 168 -8.37 2.72 19.92
CA GLY A 168 -8.53 3.96 20.68
C GLY A 168 -7.61 5.11 20.28
N ASN A 169 -6.51 4.85 19.57
CA ASN A 169 -5.76 5.90 18.90
C ASN A 169 -6.55 6.41 17.67
N ARG A 170 -6.14 7.55 17.11
CA ARG A 170 -6.72 8.09 15.88
C ARG A 170 -5.91 7.65 14.67
N MET A 171 -6.53 7.65 13.49
CA MET A 171 -5.82 7.39 12.24
C MET A 171 -4.67 8.38 12.03
N CYS A 172 -4.85 9.66 12.38
CA CYS A 172 -3.78 10.66 12.29
C CYS A 172 -2.61 10.37 13.24
N ASP A 173 -2.79 9.67 14.35
CA ASP A 173 -1.70 9.34 15.26
C ASP A 173 -0.72 8.34 14.63
N VAL A 174 -1.21 7.45 13.74
CA VAL A 174 -0.39 6.53 12.94
C VAL A 174 0.44 7.30 11.91
N ASP A 175 -0.21 8.20 11.13
CA ASP A 175 0.50 9.05 10.17
C ASP A 175 1.55 9.91 10.86
N LEU A 176 1.18 10.58 11.93
CA LEU A 176 2.09 11.49 12.65
C LEU A 176 3.27 10.75 13.29
N ALA A 177 3.10 9.49 13.72
CA ALA A 177 4.20 8.70 14.26
C ALA A 177 5.29 8.43 13.21
N ALA A 178 4.89 8.13 11.97
CA ALA A 178 5.82 7.94 10.85
C ALA A 178 6.36 9.28 10.33
N ARG A 179 5.47 10.23 10.06
CA ARG A 179 5.77 11.52 9.45
C ARG A 179 6.72 12.37 10.29
N ASN A 180 6.43 12.54 11.58
CA ASN A 180 7.26 13.35 12.47
C ASN A 180 8.70 12.81 12.53
N TYR A 181 8.87 11.48 12.52
CA TYR A 181 10.20 10.90 12.49
C TYR A 181 10.95 11.22 11.18
N ILE A 182 10.29 11.12 10.05
CA ILE A 182 10.86 11.51 8.75
C ILE A 182 11.22 13.02 8.75
N GLU A 183 10.37 13.86 9.33
CA GLU A 183 10.63 15.31 9.49
C GLU A 183 11.82 15.60 10.40
N GLU A 184 11.92 14.92 11.56
CA GLU A 184 13.07 15.02 12.49
C GLU A 184 14.40 14.67 11.81
N LYS A 185 14.37 13.74 10.82
CA LYS A 185 15.53 13.38 10.01
C LYS A 185 15.81 14.37 8.87
N GLY A 186 14.97 15.40 8.67
CA GLY A 186 15.14 16.44 7.67
C GLY A 186 14.52 16.12 6.30
N TYR A 187 13.73 15.05 6.20
CA TYR A 187 13.14 14.58 4.93
C TYR A 187 11.63 14.83 4.79
N GLY A 188 11.00 15.58 5.71
CA GLY A 188 9.54 15.79 5.72
C GLY A 188 8.96 16.26 4.39
N LYS A 189 9.64 17.17 3.66
CA LYS A 189 9.20 17.64 2.33
C LYS A 189 9.21 16.57 1.24
N TYR A 190 9.86 15.44 1.49
CA TYR A 190 10.00 14.32 0.56
C TYR A 190 9.06 13.14 0.89
N PHE A 191 8.25 13.26 1.93
CA PHE A 191 7.15 12.36 2.23
C PHE A 191 5.82 13.04 1.88
N THR A 192 5.37 12.87 0.65
CA THR A 192 4.34 13.71 0.00
C THR A 192 2.94 13.11 -0.01
N HIS A 193 2.76 11.88 0.42
CA HIS A 193 1.46 11.21 0.46
C HIS A 193 1.02 10.86 1.88
N ARG A 194 -0.20 10.35 2.06
CA ARG A 194 -0.71 9.80 3.32
C ARG A 194 0.07 8.54 3.70
N THR A 195 0.04 8.17 4.97
CA THR A 195 0.77 6.99 5.47
C THR A 195 0.06 5.67 5.15
N GLY A 196 -1.22 5.71 4.72
CA GLY A 196 -1.91 4.48 4.37
C GLY A 196 -3.39 4.66 4.06
N HIS A 197 -4.06 3.56 3.79
CA HIS A 197 -5.48 3.47 3.45
C HIS A 197 -6.11 2.18 3.99
N SER A 198 -7.42 2.20 4.24
CA SER A 198 -8.17 0.97 4.51
C SER A 198 -8.22 0.09 3.27
N ILE A 199 -8.26 -1.22 3.47
CA ILE A 199 -8.23 -2.25 2.44
C ILE A 199 -9.14 -3.41 2.83
N GLY A 200 -9.65 -4.16 1.86
CA GLY A 200 -10.49 -5.33 2.10
C GLY A 200 -11.00 -5.94 0.80
N LEU A 201 -12.29 -5.75 0.48
CA LEU A 201 -12.87 -6.17 -0.81
C LEU A 201 -12.38 -5.32 -1.98
N GLU A 202 -11.88 -4.13 -1.71
CA GLU A 202 -11.22 -3.26 -2.67
C GLU A 202 -9.84 -2.91 -2.11
N ASP A 203 -8.90 -2.61 -3.00
CA ASP A 203 -7.58 -2.15 -2.64
C ASP A 203 -7.65 -0.88 -1.77
N HIS A 204 -8.37 0.13 -2.23
CA HIS A 204 -8.62 1.35 -1.47
C HIS A 204 -10.07 1.41 -1.00
N GLU A 205 -10.29 1.19 0.30
CA GLU A 205 -11.58 1.37 0.95
C GLU A 205 -11.68 2.72 1.69
N PHE A 206 -12.85 3.00 2.25
CA PHE A 206 -13.07 4.20 3.08
C PHE A 206 -12.22 4.15 4.36
N GLY A 207 -11.61 5.28 4.68
CA GLY A 207 -10.72 5.45 5.83
C GLY A 207 -9.25 5.50 5.39
N ASP A 208 -8.68 6.71 5.39
CA ASP A 208 -7.28 6.94 5.10
C ASP A 208 -6.47 7.16 6.39
N VAL A 209 -5.22 6.74 6.37
CA VAL A 209 -4.24 7.00 7.44
C VAL A 209 -3.48 8.26 7.07
N SER A 210 -4.05 9.42 7.44
CA SER A 210 -3.48 10.74 7.12
C SER A 210 -3.43 11.64 8.34
N SER A 211 -2.58 12.66 8.31
CA SER A 211 -2.35 13.60 9.42
C SER A 211 -3.60 14.39 9.84
N VAL A 212 -4.68 14.34 9.06
CA VAL A 212 -5.93 15.07 9.31
C VAL A 212 -7.12 14.18 9.65
N ASN A 213 -6.96 12.84 9.58
CA ASN A 213 -8.05 11.92 9.91
C ASN A 213 -8.09 11.64 11.43
N GLU A 214 -9.08 12.19 12.11
CA GLU A 214 -9.29 12.04 13.55
C GLU A 214 -10.19 10.84 13.94
N ASP A 215 -10.58 9.99 12.98
CA ASP A 215 -11.39 8.80 13.24
C ASP A 215 -10.65 7.86 14.20
N ILE A 216 -11.40 7.35 15.19
CA ILE A 216 -10.87 6.44 16.20
C ILE A 216 -10.69 5.04 15.61
N ILE A 217 -9.51 4.49 15.77
CA ILE A 217 -9.15 3.13 15.36
C ILE A 217 -9.93 2.12 16.21
N GLN A 218 -10.56 1.16 15.55
CA GLN A 218 -11.37 0.10 16.13
C GLN A 218 -10.76 -1.27 15.88
N VAL A 219 -10.99 -2.21 16.80
CA VAL A 219 -10.62 -3.62 16.63
C VAL A 219 -11.27 -4.19 15.37
N GLY A 220 -10.52 -4.95 14.58
CA GLY A 220 -10.96 -5.53 13.30
C GLY A 220 -10.77 -4.62 12.10
N GLN A 221 -10.35 -3.36 12.26
CA GLN A 221 -9.95 -2.55 11.10
C GLN A 221 -8.68 -3.10 10.45
N CYS A 222 -8.63 -3.02 9.11
CA CYS A 222 -7.46 -3.39 8.31
C CYS A 222 -7.06 -2.21 7.43
N PHE A 223 -5.77 -1.83 7.49
CA PHE A 223 -5.22 -0.73 6.68
C PHE A 223 -3.72 -0.88 6.44
N SER A 224 -3.20 -0.15 5.46
CA SER A 224 -1.78 -0.10 5.14
C SER A 224 -1.02 0.91 6.02
N VAL A 225 0.28 0.64 6.23
CA VAL A 225 1.25 1.58 6.82
C VAL A 225 2.45 1.64 5.88
N GLU A 226 2.53 2.67 5.04
CA GLU A 226 3.38 2.76 3.86
C GLU A 226 4.20 4.06 3.74
N PRO A 227 4.92 4.50 4.77
CA PRO A 227 5.73 5.70 4.64
C PRO A 227 6.78 5.57 3.53
N GLY A 228 7.08 6.70 2.88
CA GLY A 228 8.11 6.75 1.84
C GLY A 228 8.88 8.06 1.82
N ILE A 229 10.10 8.02 1.29
CA ILE A 229 10.95 9.19 1.02
C ILE A 229 11.37 9.14 -0.45
N TYR A 230 11.14 10.24 -1.15
CA TYR A 230 11.37 10.34 -2.60
C TYR A 230 12.30 11.52 -2.89
N LEU A 231 13.51 11.23 -3.41
CA LEU A 231 14.56 12.22 -3.73
C LEU A 231 14.78 12.28 -5.24
N PRO A 232 13.94 13.01 -6.00
CA PRO A 232 13.98 12.99 -7.46
C PRO A 232 15.32 13.46 -8.04
N ASP A 233 15.98 14.44 -7.40
CA ASP A 233 17.27 14.94 -7.84
C ASP A 233 18.40 13.92 -7.65
N GLU A 234 18.24 12.97 -6.74
CA GLU A 234 19.22 11.92 -6.44
C GLU A 234 18.84 10.59 -7.11
N GLY A 235 17.62 10.45 -7.66
CA GLY A 235 17.10 9.20 -8.22
C GLY A 235 16.92 8.11 -7.15
N ILE A 236 16.64 8.49 -5.90
CA ILE A 236 16.43 7.58 -4.77
C ILE A 236 14.99 7.70 -4.31
N GLY A 237 14.28 6.59 -4.31
CA GLY A 237 12.97 6.45 -3.70
C GLY A 237 12.90 5.19 -2.86
N VAL A 238 12.35 5.31 -1.65
CA VAL A 238 12.15 4.18 -0.74
C VAL A 238 10.73 4.25 -0.20
N ARG A 239 9.97 3.18 -0.33
CA ARG A 239 8.70 2.91 0.36
C ARG A 239 8.75 1.52 0.97
N ILE A 240 8.30 1.41 2.21
CA ILE A 240 8.12 0.14 2.93
C ILE A 240 6.69 0.14 3.46
N GLU A 241 5.96 -0.89 3.11
CA GLU A 241 4.55 -1.03 3.41
C GLU A 241 4.21 -2.38 3.98
N ASP A 242 3.38 -2.36 5.00
CA ASP A 242 2.71 -3.54 5.52
C ASP A 242 1.24 -3.26 5.79
N LEU A 243 0.42 -4.28 5.62
CA LEU A 243 -0.96 -4.30 6.11
C LEU A 243 -0.99 -4.69 7.59
N VAL A 244 -1.89 -4.05 8.33
CA VAL A 244 -2.16 -4.38 9.72
C VAL A 244 -3.64 -4.66 9.94
N ILE A 245 -3.95 -5.63 10.83
CA ILE A 245 -5.29 -5.81 11.41
C ILE A 245 -5.22 -5.39 12.87
N ILE A 246 -6.14 -4.54 13.30
CA ILE A 246 -6.20 -4.05 14.68
C ILE A 246 -6.76 -5.14 15.59
N THR A 247 -6.01 -5.44 16.66
CA THR A 247 -6.37 -6.40 17.72
C THR A 247 -6.78 -5.69 18.99
N GLU A 248 -7.18 -6.41 20.03
CA GLU A 248 -7.56 -5.82 21.34
C GLU A 248 -6.40 -5.03 22.00
N ASP A 249 -5.14 -5.47 21.79
CA ASP A 249 -3.96 -4.93 22.47
C ASP A 249 -3.00 -4.13 21.56
N GLY A 250 -3.30 -4.05 20.26
CA GLY A 250 -2.40 -3.40 19.28
C GLY A 250 -2.80 -3.72 17.86
N CYS A 251 -1.87 -4.27 17.06
CA CYS A 251 -2.16 -4.76 15.73
C CYS A 251 -1.33 -6.01 15.39
N GLU A 252 -1.87 -6.80 14.49
CA GLU A 252 -1.19 -7.89 13.80
C GLU A 252 -0.69 -7.39 12.45
N VAL A 253 0.59 -7.57 12.14
CA VAL A 253 1.15 -7.28 10.83
C VAL A 253 0.93 -8.49 9.93
N LEU A 254 0.33 -8.29 8.76
CA LEU A 254 -0.04 -9.37 7.84
C LEU A 254 1.09 -9.78 6.88
N ASN A 255 1.98 -8.85 6.56
CA ASN A 255 3.09 -9.08 5.64
C ASN A 255 4.33 -9.52 6.43
N HIS A 256 4.80 -10.74 6.16
CA HIS A 256 5.94 -11.34 6.84
C HIS A 256 7.21 -11.35 6.00
N PHE A 257 7.14 -10.93 4.73
CA PHE A 257 8.34 -10.76 3.91
C PHE A 257 9.27 -9.73 4.56
N THR A 258 10.58 -10.05 4.60
CA THR A 258 11.58 -9.25 5.35
C THR A 258 11.58 -7.77 4.97
N LYS A 259 11.84 -6.93 5.97
CA LYS A 259 12.18 -5.51 5.82
C LYS A 259 13.69 -5.26 5.94
N ASP A 260 14.51 -6.29 5.92
CA ASP A 260 15.94 -6.13 5.80
C ASP A 260 16.30 -5.62 4.41
N LEU A 261 17.34 -4.81 4.31
CA LEU A 261 17.80 -4.28 3.04
C LEU A 261 18.32 -5.41 2.15
N ILE A 262 17.71 -5.56 0.97
CA ILE A 262 18.06 -6.58 -0.02
C ILE A 262 18.85 -5.94 -1.16
N VAL A 263 20.03 -6.51 -1.45
CA VAL A 263 20.80 -6.20 -2.66
C VAL A 263 20.74 -7.43 -3.57
N VAL A 264 20.05 -7.28 -4.71
CA VAL A 264 19.90 -8.35 -5.70
C VAL A 264 21.16 -8.40 -6.56
N PRO A 265 21.90 -9.52 -6.60
CA PRO A 265 23.12 -9.60 -7.41
C PRO A 265 22.81 -9.49 -8.90
N GLU A 266 23.66 -8.78 -9.64
CA GLU A 266 23.66 -8.82 -11.10
C GLU A 266 24.13 -10.21 -11.57
N GLU A 267 23.52 -10.74 -12.61
CA GLU A 267 24.02 -11.95 -13.29
C GLU A 267 25.00 -11.63 -14.41
#